data_e36908e51678dbf9a3bf3208a47fbcce
#
_entry.id   e36908e51678dbf9a3bf3208a47fbcce
#
_cell.length_a   1.000
_cell.length_b   1.000
_cell.length_c   1.000
_cell.angle_alpha   90.00
_cell.angle_beta   90.00
_cell.angle_gamma   90.00
#
_symmetry.space_group_name_H-M   'P 1'
#
loop_
_entity.id
_entity.type
_entity.pdbx_description
1 polymer ?
#
loop_
_entity_poly.entity_id
_entity_poly.type
_entity_poly.pdbx_seq_one_letter_code
_entity_poly.pdbx_strand_id
1 'polypeptide(L)'
;MSAAIESLLKEGYQARRAHRSNDAKAAFTQAVALSQESQNQTLLAQSLTGLGRIERDQGGIESSIERYRQAAAIYHAMNDPLNLAHTIRHIGDMLRESCQPEAALPCYEEALAIYRNHPERNTLDLANALRGFALLQTGFGNIPAAIELWQEAGTLYDQAWREPESPWTQSDLAPGIAESETQVALLSSRLG
;
A
#
# COMPACT_ATOMS: atom_id res chain seq x y z
N MET A 1 -25.50 4.00 12.59
CA MET A 1 -24.12 3.75 13.05
C MET A 1 -23.15 3.75 11.86
N SER A 2 -23.37 2.99 10.78
CA SER A 2 -22.47 2.96 9.61
C SER A 2 -22.17 4.34 9.02
N ALA A 3 -23.18 5.19 8.78
CA ALA A 3 -22.97 6.54 8.25
C ALA A 3 -22.09 7.44 9.15
N ALA A 4 -22.13 7.25 10.47
CA ALA A 4 -21.27 7.96 11.41
C ALA A 4 -19.81 7.50 11.27
N ILE A 5 -19.57 6.19 11.09
CA ILE A 5 -18.24 5.62 10.89
C ILE A 5 -17.65 6.11 9.55
N GLU A 6 -18.45 6.08 8.48
CA GLU A 6 -18.04 6.59 7.16
C GLU A 6 -17.69 8.08 7.20
N SER A 7 -18.44 8.87 7.97
CA SER A 7 -18.13 10.29 8.21
C SER A 7 -16.78 10.46 8.89
N LEU A 8 -16.51 9.67 9.94
CA LEU A 8 -15.23 9.69 10.66
C LEU A 8 -14.06 9.24 9.77
N LEU A 9 -14.25 8.23 8.94
CA LEU A 9 -13.25 7.82 7.95
C LEU A 9 -12.92 8.95 6.98
N LYS A 10 -13.95 9.61 6.44
CA LYS A 10 -13.78 10.77 5.55
C LYS A 10 -13.05 11.92 6.24
N GLU A 11 -13.45 12.24 7.46
CA GLU A 11 -12.80 13.26 8.28
C GLU A 11 -11.33 12.93 8.55
N GLY A 12 -11.04 11.69 8.93
CA GLY A 12 -9.68 11.21 9.16
C GLY A 12 -8.79 11.36 7.92
N TYR A 13 -9.28 10.96 6.74
CA TYR A 13 -8.52 11.13 5.50
C TYR A 13 -8.36 12.61 5.10
N GLN A 14 -9.36 13.45 5.31
CA GLN A 14 -9.26 14.89 5.06
C GLN A 14 -8.25 15.56 6.00
N ALA A 15 -8.31 15.22 7.29
CA ALA A 15 -7.36 15.73 8.29
C ALA A 15 -5.93 15.31 7.96
N ARG A 16 -5.72 14.04 7.53
CA ARG A 16 -4.41 13.54 7.11
C ARG A 16 -3.86 14.34 5.91
N ARG A 17 -4.69 14.57 4.86
CA ARG A 17 -4.28 15.38 3.70
C ARG A 17 -3.96 16.84 4.07
N ALA A 18 -4.61 17.36 5.10
CA ALA A 18 -4.36 18.69 5.65
C ALA A 18 -3.21 18.72 6.67
N HIS A 19 -2.44 17.63 6.81
CA HIS A 19 -1.34 17.48 7.79
C HIS A 19 -1.76 17.67 9.26
N ARG A 20 -3.04 17.49 9.58
CA ARG A 20 -3.59 17.54 10.95
C ARG A 20 -3.58 16.12 11.54
N SER A 21 -2.39 15.62 11.85
CA SER A 21 -2.19 14.20 12.22
C SER A 21 -2.94 13.80 13.49
N ASN A 22 -3.05 14.69 14.49
CA ASN A 22 -3.77 14.37 15.72
C ASN A 22 -5.28 14.25 15.49
N ASP A 23 -5.86 15.13 14.67
CA ASP A 23 -7.28 15.08 14.32
C ASP A 23 -7.57 13.80 13.52
N ALA A 24 -6.71 13.46 12.57
CA ALA A 24 -6.83 12.23 11.79
C ALA A 24 -6.78 11.00 12.70
N LYS A 25 -5.83 10.95 13.65
CA LYS A 25 -5.71 9.84 14.61
C LYS A 25 -6.95 9.71 15.49
N ALA A 26 -7.47 10.83 15.99
CA ALA A 26 -8.69 10.84 16.81
C ALA A 26 -9.89 10.29 16.01
N ALA A 27 -10.09 10.76 14.78
CA ALA A 27 -11.19 10.32 13.92
C ALA A 27 -11.10 8.80 13.61
N PHE A 28 -9.92 8.29 13.21
CA PHE A 28 -9.75 6.86 12.95
C PHE A 28 -9.89 6.01 14.22
N THR A 29 -9.40 6.48 15.37
CA THR A 29 -9.57 5.76 16.64
C THR A 29 -11.04 5.65 17.02
N GLN A 30 -11.82 6.70 16.86
CA GLN A 30 -13.26 6.67 17.11
C GLN A 30 -13.98 5.77 16.09
N ALA A 31 -13.56 5.79 14.82
CA ALA A 31 -14.10 4.91 13.79
C ALA A 31 -13.85 3.43 14.12
N VAL A 32 -12.66 3.08 14.62
CA VAL A 32 -12.35 1.71 15.10
C VAL A 32 -13.31 1.31 16.22
N ALA A 33 -13.47 2.13 17.26
CA ALA A 33 -14.34 1.83 18.39
C ALA A 33 -15.80 1.59 17.97
N LEU A 34 -16.36 2.48 17.15
CA LEU A 34 -17.73 2.35 16.66
C LEU A 34 -17.90 1.16 15.70
N SER A 35 -16.90 0.83 14.91
CA SER A 35 -16.94 -0.33 14.03
C SER A 35 -16.92 -1.64 14.81
N GLN A 36 -16.16 -1.71 15.91
CA GLN A 36 -16.16 -2.84 16.84
C GLN A 36 -17.51 -2.99 17.53
N GLU A 37 -18.05 -1.90 18.08
CA GLU A 37 -19.35 -1.88 18.73
C GLU A 37 -20.49 -2.34 17.81
N SER A 38 -20.46 -1.88 16.55
CA SER A 38 -21.46 -2.26 15.53
C SER A 38 -21.19 -3.61 14.85
N GLN A 39 -20.09 -4.29 15.20
CA GLN A 39 -19.63 -5.53 14.56
C GLN A 39 -19.49 -5.44 13.03
N ASN A 40 -19.27 -4.25 12.50
CA ASN A 40 -19.09 -4.02 11.06
C ASN A 40 -17.65 -4.28 10.64
N GLN A 41 -17.37 -5.49 10.17
CA GLN A 41 -16.02 -5.94 9.82
C GLN A 41 -15.40 -5.11 8.69
N THR A 42 -16.16 -4.74 7.68
CA THR A 42 -15.66 -3.92 6.56
C THR A 42 -15.18 -2.55 7.04
N LEU A 43 -16.01 -1.83 7.81
CA LEU A 43 -15.66 -0.53 8.35
C LEU A 43 -14.55 -0.64 9.40
N LEU A 44 -14.49 -1.74 10.15
CA LEU A 44 -13.40 -2.00 11.09
C LEU A 44 -12.05 -2.13 10.37
N ALA A 45 -11.98 -2.95 9.31
CA ALA A 45 -10.76 -3.10 8.53
C ALA A 45 -10.30 -1.78 7.90
N GLN A 46 -11.23 -1.00 7.34
CA GLN A 46 -10.93 0.32 6.77
C GLN A 46 -10.44 1.30 7.85
N SER A 47 -11.06 1.29 9.04
CA SER A 47 -10.67 2.15 10.15
C SER A 47 -9.28 1.80 10.69
N LEU A 48 -8.98 0.50 10.83
CA LEU A 48 -7.66 0.00 11.21
C LEU A 48 -6.59 0.39 10.20
N THR A 49 -6.88 0.27 8.89
CA THR A 49 -5.97 0.69 7.83
C THR A 49 -5.69 2.21 7.90
N GLY A 50 -6.74 3.02 8.11
CA GLY A 50 -6.61 4.46 8.30
C GLY A 50 -5.77 4.83 9.52
N LEU A 51 -6.03 4.17 10.66
CA LEU A 51 -5.27 4.36 11.89
C LEU A 51 -3.80 3.95 11.72
N GLY A 52 -3.54 2.79 11.12
CA GLY A 52 -2.18 2.32 10.84
C GLY A 52 -1.41 3.30 9.97
N ARG A 53 -2.06 3.88 8.95
CA ARG A 53 -1.44 4.88 8.08
C ARG A 53 -1.00 6.13 8.85
N ILE A 54 -1.83 6.63 9.78
CA ILE A 54 -1.47 7.77 10.63
C ILE A 54 -0.38 7.41 11.63
N GLU A 55 -0.41 6.22 12.21
CA GLU A 55 0.64 5.76 13.12
C GLU A 55 2.00 5.68 12.41
N ARG A 56 2.04 5.20 11.14
CA ARG A 56 3.23 5.24 10.30
C ARG A 56 3.72 6.66 10.03
N ASP A 57 2.81 7.57 9.65
CA ASP A 57 3.15 8.98 9.38
C ASP A 57 3.74 9.68 10.63
N GLN A 58 3.41 9.18 11.83
CA GLN A 58 3.95 9.65 13.13
C GLN A 58 5.20 8.87 13.58
N GLY A 59 5.72 7.95 12.78
CA GLY A 59 6.91 7.14 13.09
C GLY A 59 6.63 5.90 13.96
N GLY A 60 5.37 5.59 14.26
CA GLY A 60 4.97 4.40 15.01
C GLY A 60 4.90 3.17 14.12
N ILE A 61 6.03 2.65 13.65
CA ILE A 61 6.09 1.58 12.66
C ILE A 61 5.49 0.28 13.22
N GLU A 62 5.87 -0.14 14.42
CA GLU A 62 5.39 -1.38 15.03
C GLU A 62 3.87 -1.34 15.25
N SER A 63 3.35 -0.24 15.78
CA SER A 63 1.90 -0.07 15.97
C SER A 63 1.15 -0.07 14.64
N SER A 64 1.71 0.58 13.62
CA SER A 64 1.17 0.58 12.28
C SER A 64 1.10 -0.84 11.69
N ILE A 65 2.18 -1.61 11.76
CA ILE A 65 2.21 -3.01 11.30
C ILE A 65 1.12 -3.83 12.00
N GLU A 66 0.94 -3.64 13.30
CA GLU A 66 -0.09 -4.35 14.06
C GLU A 66 -1.50 -3.99 13.58
N ARG A 67 -1.79 -2.70 13.30
CA ARG A 67 -3.09 -2.30 12.72
C ARG A 67 -3.33 -2.91 11.35
N TYR A 68 -2.31 -2.90 10.51
CA TYR A 68 -2.41 -3.52 9.18
C TYR A 68 -2.58 -5.04 9.26
N ARG A 69 -1.93 -5.74 10.20
CA ARG A 69 -2.16 -7.18 10.43
C ARG A 69 -3.59 -7.49 10.86
N GLN A 70 -4.16 -6.69 11.75
CA GLN A 70 -5.56 -6.82 12.17
C GLN A 70 -6.50 -6.61 10.97
N ALA A 71 -6.26 -5.59 10.14
CA ALA A 71 -7.04 -5.36 8.92
C ALA A 71 -6.89 -6.50 7.91
N ALA A 72 -5.67 -7.01 7.69
CA ALA A 72 -5.41 -8.13 6.79
C ALA A 72 -6.16 -9.40 7.21
N ALA A 73 -6.16 -9.72 8.51
CA ALA A 73 -6.91 -10.86 9.02
C ALA A 73 -8.42 -10.74 8.75
N ILE A 74 -8.98 -9.53 8.85
CA ILE A 74 -10.39 -9.28 8.54
C ILE A 74 -10.65 -9.43 7.04
N TYR A 75 -9.83 -8.82 6.17
CA TYR A 75 -9.99 -8.92 4.71
C TYR A 75 -9.85 -10.38 4.24
N HIS A 76 -8.91 -11.13 4.82
CA HIS A 76 -8.79 -12.56 4.55
C HIS A 76 -10.06 -13.33 4.94
N ALA A 77 -10.59 -13.11 6.15
CA ALA A 77 -11.82 -13.75 6.63
C ALA A 77 -13.06 -13.39 5.80
N MET A 78 -13.09 -12.18 5.22
CA MET A 78 -14.16 -11.70 4.35
C MET A 78 -14.02 -12.17 2.89
N ASN A 79 -12.92 -12.85 2.55
CA ASN A 79 -12.57 -13.21 1.18
C ASN A 79 -12.51 -11.97 0.23
N ASP A 80 -11.86 -10.91 0.73
CA ASP A 80 -11.60 -9.67 0.00
C ASP A 80 -10.11 -9.60 -0.42
N PRO A 81 -9.74 -10.26 -1.52
CA PRO A 81 -8.34 -10.42 -1.89
C PRO A 81 -7.65 -9.11 -2.27
N LEU A 82 -8.34 -8.15 -2.88
CA LEU A 82 -7.71 -6.91 -3.31
C LEU A 82 -7.35 -6.00 -2.13
N ASN A 83 -8.24 -5.85 -1.16
CA ASN A 83 -7.92 -5.11 0.06
C ASN A 83 -6.91 -5.85 0.94
N LEU A 84 -6.91 -7.19 0.94
CA LEU A 84 -5.87 -8.00 1.55
C LEU A 84 -4.50 -7.69 0.93
N ALA A 85 -4.38 -7.79 -0.41
CA ALA A 85 -3.12 -7.52 -1.12
C ALA A 85 -2.60 -6.10 -0.87
N HIS A 86 -3.50 -5.09 -0.90
CA HIS A 86 -3.15 -3.72 -0.57
C HIS A 86 -2.58 -3.60 0.84
N THR A 87 -3.21 -4.27 1.80
CA THR A 87 -2.84 -4.24 3.22
C THR A 87 -1.49 -4.91 3.47
N ILE A 88 -1.27 -6.14 2.94
CA ILE A 88 -0.01 -6.86 3.11
C ILE A 88 1.16 -6.18 2.38
N ARG A 89 0.94 -5.57 1.21
CA ARG A 89 1.96 -4.76 0.55
C ARG A 89 2.46 -3.63 1.46
N HIS A 90 1.55 -2.94 2.15
CA HIS A 90 1.95 -1.90 3.11
C HIS A 90 2.75 -2.44 4.30
N ILE A 91 2.42 -3.65 4.77
CA ILE A 91 3.26 -4.33 5.78
C ILE A 91 4.66 -4.58 5.22
N GLY A 92 4.76 -5.09 3.99
CA GLY A 92 6.04 -5.29 3.30
C GLY A 92 6.86 -4.01 3.18
N ASP A 93 6.23 -2.88 2.80
CA ASP A 93 6.88 -1.57 2.72
C ASP A 93 7.49 -1.17 4.07
N MET A 94 6.73 -1.30 5.15
CA MET A 94 7.19 -0.94 6.50
C MET A 94 8.30 -1.85 7.01
N LEU A 95 8.20 -3.16 6.77
CA LEU A 95 9.24 -4.11 7.16
C LEU A 95 10.55 -3.83 6.40
N ARG A 96 10.48 -3.57 5.09
CA ARG A 96 11.65 -3.19 4.29
C ARG A 96 12.28 -1.89 4.80
N GLU A 97 11.47 -0.86 5.09
CA GLU A 97 11.92 0.43 5.61
C GLU A 97 12.52 0.32 7.02
N SER A 98 12.09 -0.66 7.81
CA SER A 98 12.61 -0.95 9.16
C SER A 98 13.78 -1.93 9.17
N CYS A 99 14.45 -2.10 8.03
CA CYS A 99 15.60 -3.01 7.89
C CYS A 99 15.29 -4.47 8.26
N GLN A 100 14.09 -4.95 7.92
CA GLN A 100 13.64 -6.33 8.06
C GLN A 100 13.30 -6.94 6.69
N PRO A 101 14.24 -6.97 5.73
CA PRO A 101 13.97 -7.33 4.34
C PRO A 101 13.50 -8.79 4.18
N GLU A 102 14.01 -9.72 5.00
CA GLU A 102 13.60 -11.12 4.95
C GLU A 102 12.14 -11.31 5.36
N ALA A 103 11.65 -10.50 6.30
CA ALA A 103 10.25 -10.52 6.71
C ALA A 103 9.34 -9.80 5.70
N ALA A 104 9.87 -8.86 4.93
CA ALA A 104 9.13 -8.16 3.87
C ALA A 104 8.89 -9.03 2.63
N LEU A 105 9.79 -9.98 2.35
CA LEU A 105 9.75 -10.81 1.14
C LEU A 105 8.40 -11.51 0.94
N PRO A 106 7.90 -12.33 1.89
CA PRO A 106 6.63 -13.01 1.72
C PRO A 106 5.43 -12.05 1.53
N CYS A 107 5.49 -10.86 2.11
CA CYS A 107 4.43 -9.86 1.94
C CYS A 107 4.31 -9.40 0.48
N TYR A 108 5.42 -9.13 -0.18
CA TYR A 108 5.40 -8.73 -1.60
C TYR A 108 5.02 -9.89 -2.50
N GLU A 109 5.54 -11.10 -2.25
CA GLU A 109 5.20 -12.29 -3.03
C GLU A 109 3.70 -12.58 -2.99
N GLU A 110 3.09 -12.57 -1.80
CA GLU A 110 1.65 -12.79 -1.63
C GLU A 110 0.82 -11.68 -2.29
N ALA A 111 1.16 -10.41 -2.06
CA ALA A 111 0.45 -9.29 -2.67
C ALA A 111 0.48 -9.35 -4.19
N LEU A 112 1.65 -9.63 -4.78
CA LEU A 112 1.81 -9.75 -6.23
C LEU A 112 1.06 -10.96 -6.80
N ALA A 113 1.07 -12.10 -6.09
CA ALA A 113 0.31 -13.27 -6.50
C ALA A 113 -1.19 -12.97 -6.57
N ILE A 114 -1.73 -12.25 -5.58
CA ILE A 114 -3.14 -11.84 -5.58
C ILE A 114 -3.42 -10.86 -6.73
N TYR A 115 -2.64 -9.79 -6.88
CA TYR A 115 -2.89 -8.79 -7.92
C TYR A 115 -2.79 -9.37 -9.32
N ARG A 116 -1.79 -10.23 -9.60
CA ARG A 116 -1.61 -10.83 -10.93
C ARG A 116 -2.77 -11.75 -11.34
N ASN A 117 -3.38 -12.42 -10.36
CA ASN A 117 -4.46 -13.37 -10.61
C ASN A 117 -5.87 -12.76 -10.51
N HIS A 118 -6.01 -11.47 -10.15
CA HIS A 118 -7.32 -10.86 -9.99
C HIS A 118 -7.64 -9.92 -11.16
N PRO A 119 -8.76 -10.17 -11.89
CA PRO A 119 -9.09 -9.40 -13.10
C PRO A 119 -9.44 -7.94 -12.82
N GLU A 120 -10.02 -7.66 -11.65
CA GLU A 120 -10.46 -6.31 -11.24
C GLU A 120 -9.38 -5.54 -10.47
N ARG A 121 -8.12 -6.00 -10.54
CA ARG A 121 -7.03 -5.30 -9.86
C ARG A 121 -6.87 -3.88 -10.37
N ASN A 122 -6.54 -2.98 -9.46
CA ASN A 122 -6.13 -1.63 -9.82
C ASN A 122 -4.69 -1.67 -10.37
N THR A 123 -4.48 -1.10 -11.56
CA THR A 123 -3.18 -1.06 -12.25
C THR A 123 -2.11 -0.37 -11.40
N LEU A 124 -2.47 0.72 -10.73
CA LEU A 124 -1.56 1.48 -9.86
C LEU A 124 -1.15 0.68 -8.61
N ASP A 125 -2.07 -0.09 -8.03
CA ASP A 125 -1.74 -0.91 -6.85
C ASP A 125 -0.75 -2.02 -7.19
N LEU A 126 -0.88 -2.64 -8.37
CA LEU A 126 0.09 -3.60 -8.88
C LEU A 126 1.44 -2.92 -9.15
N ALA A 127 1.45 -1.75 -9.80
CA ALA A 127 2.68 -0.98 -10.05
C ALA A 127 3.42 -0.64 -8.74
N ASN A 128 2.68 -0.20 -7.72
CA ASN A 128 3.25 0.10 -6.41
C ASN A 128 3.81 -1.15 -5.68
N ALA A 129 3.15 -2.31 -5.84
CA ALA A 129 3.65 -3.56 -5.28
C ALA A 129 4.95 -4.02 -5.97
N LEU A 130 5.00 -3.94 -7.30
CA LEU A 130 6.21 -4.24 -8.09
C LEU A 130 7.37 -3.30 -7.73
N ARG A 131 7.09 -2.00 -7.60
CA ARG A 131 8.08 -1.01 -7.15
C ARG A 131 8.66 -1.38 -5.79
N GLY A 132 7.81 -1.68 -4.81
CA GLY A 132 8.26 -2.08 -3.46
C GLY A 132 9.12 -3.34 -3.49
N PHE A 133 8.73 -4.33 -4.30
CA PHE A 133 9.47 -5.58 -4.46
C PHE A 133 10.79 -5.38 -5.23
N ALA A 134 10.81 -4.51 -6.24
CA ALA A 134 12.03 -4.16 -6.95
C ALA A 134 13.08 -3.51 -6.03
N LEU A 135 12.65 -2.61 -5.13
CA LEU A 135 13.50 -2.04 -4.10
C LEU A 135 14.08 -3.12 -3.16
N LEU A 136 13.23 -4.09 -2.76
CA LEU A 136 13.67 -5.21 -1.92
C LEU A 136 14.70 -6.09 -2.65
N GLN A 137 14.45 -6.46 -3.91
CA GLN A 137 15.38 -7.28 -4.71
C GLN A 137 16.69 -6.54 -4.99
N THR A 138 16.64 -5.22 -5.16
CA THR A 138 17.85 -4.38 -5.25
C THR A 138 18.67 -4.47 -3.95
N GLY A 139 18.02 -4.43 -2.79
CA GLY A 139 18.65 -4.57 -1.49
C GLY A 139 19.31 -5.94 -1.28
N PHE A 140 18.73 -7.00 -1.81
CA PHE A 140 19.31 -8.35 -1.80
C PHE A 140 20.43 -8.56 -2.84
N GLY A 141 20.67 -7.58 -3.72
CA GLY A 141 21.64 -7.71 -4.81
C GLY A 141 21.15 -8.54 -6.01
N ASN A 142 19.87 -8.88 -6.06
CA ASN A 142 19.26 -9.61 -7.18
C ASN A 142 18.99 -8.66 -8.36
N ILE A 143 20.07 -8.11 -8.92
CA ILE A 143 19.98 -7.03 -9.91
C ILE A 143 19.14 -7.39 -11.15
N PRO A 144 19.26 -8.56 -11.79
CA PRO A 144 18.42 -8.90 -12.94
C PRO A 144 16.92 -8.88 -12.59
N ALA A 145 16.52 -9.52 -11.48
CA ALA A 145 15.13 -9.55 -11.06
C ALA A 145 14.60 -8.14 -10.70
N ALA A 146 15.45 -7.31 -10.08
CA ALA A 146 15.08 -5.93 -9.79
C ALA A 146 14.81 -5.11 -11.06
N ILE A 147 15.62 -5.29 -12.12
CA ILE A 147 15.42 -4.61 -13.41
C ILE A 147 14.08 -5.00 -14.03
N GLU A 148 13.75 -6.30 -14.08
CA GLU A 148 12.48 -6.78 -14.63
C GLU A 148 11.28 -6.18 -13.90
N LEU A 149 11.33 -6.17 -12.56
CA LEU A 149 10.27 -5.60 -11.73
C LEU A 149 10.12 -4.08 -11.93
N TRP A 150 11.22 -3.35 -12.07
CA TRP A 150 11.19 -1.92 -12.35
C TRP A 150 10.61 -1.61 -13.74
N GLN A 151 10.96 -2.41 -14.76
CA GLN A 151 10.41 -2.27 -16.11
C GLN A 151 8.90 -2.51 -16.13
N GLU A 152 8.44 -3.58 -15.46
CA GLU A 152 7.01 -3.89 -15.32
C GLU A 152 6.29 -2.75 -14.59
N ALA A 153 6.83 -2.26 -13.46
CA ALA A 153 6.25 -1.15 -12.71
C ALA A 153 6.13 0.13 -13.54
N GLY A 154 7.18 0.53 -14.25
CA GLY A 154 7.19 1.70 -15.12
C GLY A 154 6.13 1.62 -16.22
N THR A 155 6.01 0.46 -16.87
CA THR A 155 4.97 0.20 -17.88
C THR A 155 3.56 0.37 -17.30
N LEU A 156 3.32 -0.14 -16.08
CA LEU A 156 2.01 -0.05 -15.44
C LEU A 156 1.69 1.37 -14.94
N TYR A 157 2.68 2.14 -14.49
CA TYR A 157 2.47 3.57 -14.17
C TYR A 157 2.05 4.36 -15.42
N ASP A 158 2.71 4.15 -16.57
CA ASP A 158 2.34 4.78 -17.84
C ASP A 158 0.94 4.33 -18.30
N GLN A 159 0.61 3.05 -18.12
CA GLN A 159 -0.70 2.49 -18.43
C GLN A 159 -1.81 3.07 -17.54
N ALA A 160 -1.59 3.15 -16.23
CA ALA A 160 -2.55 3.72 -15.28
C ALA A 160 -2.91 5.17 -15.58
N TRP A 161 -1.94 5.96 -16.09
CA TRP A 161 -2.20 7.32 -16.53
C TRP A 161 -3.06 7.38 -17.79
N ARG A 162 -2.89 6.44 -18.73
CA ARG A 162 -3.60 6.42 -20.03
C ARG A 162 -4.99 5.82 -19.96
N GLU A 163 -5.39 5.25 -18.82
CA GLU A 163 -6.75 4.70 -18.65
C GLU A 163 -7.79 5.82 -18.80
N PRO A 164 -8.88 5.61 -19.62
CA PRO A 164 -9.85 6.67 -19.96
C PRO A 164 -10.54 7.32 -18.77
N GLU A 165 -10.71 6.58 -17.68
CA GLU A 165 -11.33 7.02 -16.42
C GLU A 165 -10.33 7.14 -15.28
N SER A 166 -9.04 7.28 -15.59
CA SER A 166 -8.01 7.39 -14.57
C SER A 166 -8.27 8.62 -13.68
N PRO A 167 -8.36 8.44 -12.36
CA PRO A 167 -8.44 9.56 -11.42
C PRO A 167 -7.09 10.28 -11.25
N TRP A 168 -6.02 9.75 -11.87
CA TRP A 168 -4.64 10.22 -11.74
C TRP A 168 -4.26 11.07 -12.94
N THR A 169 -3.59 12.18 -12.68
CA THR A 169 -2.98 13.01 -13.73
C THR A 169 -1.58 12.49 -14.06
N GLN A 170 -1.06 12.92 -15.20
CA GLN A 170 0.35 12.64 -15.56
C GLN A 170 1.31 13.10 -14.45
N SER A 171 1.06 14.27 -13.85
CA SER A 171 1.89 14.79 -12.77
C SER A 171 1.86 13.94 -11.50
N ASP A 172 0.79 13.18 -11.26
CA ASP A 172 0.70 12.28 -10.10
C ASP A 172 1.56 11.02 -10.28
N LEU A 173 1.66 10.52 -11.51
CA LEU A 173 2.34 9.26 -11.84
C LEU A 173 3.75 9.45 -12.44
N ALA A 174 4.07 10.64 -12.96
CA ALA A 174 5.38 10.94 -13.51
C ALA A 174 6.57 10.60 -12.57
N PRO A 175 6.48 10.81 -11.24
CA PRO A 175 7.55 10.39 -10.34
C PRO A 175 7.80 8.89 -10.35
N GLY A 176 6.75 8.06 -10.41
CA GLY A 176 6.87 6.60 -10.47
C GLY A 176 7.49 6.11 -11.79
N ILE A 177 7.12 6.73 -12.91
CA ILE A 177 7.70 6.46 -14.23
C ILE A 177 9.19 6.82 -14.22
N ALA A 178 9.52 8.05 -13.84
CA ALA A 178 10.90 8.54 -13.83
C ALA A 178 11.81 7.76 -12.88
N GLU A 179 11.29 7.36 -11.70
CA GLU A 179 12.02 6.49 -10.77
C GLU A 179 12.32 5.15 -11.42
N SER A 180 11.33 4.53 -12.07
CA SER A 180 11.50 3.23 -12.72
C SER A 180 12.55 3.28 -13.82
N GLU A 181 12.51 4.29 -14.70
CA GLU A 181 13.50 4.50 -15.76
C GLU A 181 14.92 4.71 -15.19
N THR A 182 15.03 5.55 -14.16
CA THR A 182 16.30 5.83 -13.49
C THR A 182 16.90 4.57 -12.86
N GLN A 183 16.08 3.78 -12.16
CA GLN A 183 16.54 2.55 -11.51
C GLN A 183 16.96 1.50 -12.55
N VAL A 184 16.21 1.33 -13.63
CA VAL A 184 16.59 0.44 -14.73
C VAL A 184 17.95 0.83 -15.32
N ALA A 185 18.15 2.11 -15.64
CA ALA A 185 19.43 2.58 -16.18
C ALA A 185 20.60 2.37 -15.21
N LEU A 186 20.40 2.72 -13.93
CA LEU A 186 21.41 2.57 -12.88
C LEU A 186 21.77 1.09 -12.65
N LEU A 187 20.79 0.21 -12.55
CA LEU A 187 21.02 -1.20 -12.29
C LEU A 187 21.63 -1.91 -13.51
N SER A 188 21.22 -1.55 -14.72
CA SER A 188 21.79 -2.10 -15.97
C SER A 188 23.27 -1.75 -16.11
N SER A 189 23.70 -0.57 -15.67
CA SER A 189 25.12 -0.18 -15.67
C SER A 189 26.01 -0.99 -14.71
N ARG A 190 25.42 -1.74 -13.79
CA ARG A 190 26.14 -2.62 -12.86
C ARG A 190 26.36 -4.03 -13.41
N LEU A 191 25.72 -4.39 -14.53
CA LEU A 191 25.82 -5.69 -15.18
C LEU A 191 26.80 -5.69 -16.36
N GLY A 192 27.18 -4.53 -16.88
CA GLY A 192 28.15 -4.34 -17.96
C GLY A 192 29.49 -3.94 -17.41
#